data_92e58d0acfa0777e60337f1b5f60d5f1
#
_entry.id   92e58d0acfa0777e60337f1b5f60d5f1
#
_cell.length_a   1.000
_cell.length_b   1.000
_cell.length_c   1.000
_cell.angle_alpha   90.00
_cell.angle_beta   90.00
_cell.angle_gamma   90.00
#
_symmetry.space_group_name_H-M   'P 1'
#
loop_
_entity.id
_entity.type
_entity.pdbx_description
1 polymer ?
#
loop_
_entity_poly.entity_id
_entity_poly.type
_entity_poly.pdbx_seq_one_letter_code
_entity_poly.pdbx_strand_id
1 'polypeptide(L)'
;MKTKLLALCLALLAPVAGFADGTHAHGHTHTKKIAGPNQGRVLTGIEPRVELFVTAERKLRLTFLDEAGKPVAPPAGASVTVITGDRAAPTTLSFAADGDALLSTAALPEGGNLPAVVRIKPGAEAKLVTIRVQLNLARCGECSRPEYACVCEGH
;
A
#
# COMPACT_ATOMS: atom_id res chain seq x y z
N MET A 1 -58.98 -5.72 70.37
CA MET A 1 -59.15 -5.94 68.96
C MET A 1 -57.79 -5.78 68.31
N LYS A 2 -57.35 -6.78 67.60
CA LYS A 2 -55.93 -7.03 67.29
C LYS A 2 -55.60 -6.59 65.90
N THR A 3 -54.76 -5.59 65.73
CA THR A 3 -54.25 -5.09 64.44
C THR A 3 -52.93 -5.80 64.13
N LYS A 4 -52.89 -6.53 63.08
CA LYS A 4 -51.67 -7.20 62.60
C LYS A 4 -50.97 -6.28 61.61
N LEU A 5 -49.75 -5.86 61.87
CA LEU A 5 -48.85 -5.22 60.93
C LEU A 5 -48.29 -6.26 60.01
N LEU A 6 -48.45 -6.04 58.68
CA LEU A 6 -47.83 -6.81 57.65
C LEU A 6 -46.66 -6.01 57.14
N ALA A 7 -45.43 -6.49 57.37
CA ALA A 7 -44.22 -5.85 56.87
C ALA A 7 -43.97 -6.31 55.40
N LEU A 8 -43.98 -5.37 54.49
CA LEU A 8 -43.69 -5.60 53.05
C LEU A 8 -42.20 -5.34 52.78
N CYS A 9 -41.41 -6.38 52.62
CA CYS A 9 -40.01 -6.28 52.19
C CYS A 9 -39.95 -6.04 50.66
N LEU A 10 -39.58 -4.82 50.29
CA LEU A 10 -39.35 -4.44 48.90
C LEU A 10 -37.89 -4.75 48.54
N ALA A 11 -37.66 -5.82 47.81
CA ALA A 11 -36.34 -6.17 47.29
C ALA A 11 -36.00 -5.28 46.07
N LEU A 12 -35.04 -4.40 46.22
CA LEU A 12 -34.45 -3.64 45.08
C LEU A 12 -33.57 -4.57 44.25
N LEU A 13 -34.04 -4.97 43.09
CA LEU A 13 -33.19 -5.52 42.03
C LEU A 13 -32.52 -4.35 41.29
N ALA A 14 -31.21 -4.17 41.48
CA ALA A 14 -30.41 -3.29 40.68
C ALA A 14 -30.06 -3.98 39.32
N PRO A 15 -30.27 -3.32 38.17
CA PRO A 15 -29.78 -3.87 36.90
C PRO A 15 -28.28 -3.68 36.84
N VAL A 16 -27.52 -4.79 36.66
CA VAL A 16 -26.11 -4.76 36.32
C VAL A 16 -26.01 -4.32 34.87
N ALA A 17 -25.59 -3.07 34.64
CA ALA A 17 -25.23 -2.59 33.33
C ALA A 17 -23.95 -3.32 32.88
N GLY A 18 -24.09 -4.31 31.99
CA GLY A 18 -22.98 -4.95 31.32
C GLY A 18 -22.30 -3.92 30.39
N PHE A 19 -21.07 -3.55 30.71
CA PHE A 19 -20.20 -2.84 29.78
C PHE A 19 -19.85 -3.82 28.65
N ALA A 20 -20.51 -3.66 27.50
CA ALA A 20 -20.07 -4.31 26.27
C ALA A 20 -18.72 -3.70 25.89
N ASP A 21 -17.65 -4.44 26.15
CA ASP A 21 -16.31 -4.15 25.65
C ASP A 21 -16.35 -4.24 24.13
N GLY A 22 -16.46 -3.08 23.49
CA GLY A 22 -16.43 -2.97 22.04
C GLY A 22 -15.01 -3.25 21.56
N THR A 23 -14.70 -4.50 21.30
CA THR A 23 -13.52 -4.88 20.53
C THR A 23 -13.66 -4.25 19.15
N HIS A 24 -13.05 -3.06 18.97
CA HIS A 24 -12.80 -2.49 17.66
C HIS A 24 -11.80 -3.40 16.95
N ALA A 25 -12.30 -4.43 16.29
CA ALA A 25 -11.54 -5.15 15.30
C ALA A 25 -11.23 -4.17 14.17
N HIS A 26 -10.09 -3.50 14.24
CA HIS A 26 -9.51 -2.84 13.08
C HIS A 26 -9.16 -3.93 12.06
N GLY A 27 -10.12 -4.26 11.23
CA GLY A 27 -9.92 -5.13 10.07
C GLY A 27 -8.94 -4.42 9.12
N HIS A 28 -7.64 -4.61 9.34
CA HIS A 28 -6.65 -4.34 8.33
C HIS A 28 -6.91 -5.32 7.19
N THR A 29 -7.66 -4.89 6.19
CA THR A 29 -7.73 -5.60 4.91
C THR A 29 -6.32 -5.57 4.33
N HIS A 30 -5.55 -6.60 4.62
CA HIS A 30 -4.25 -6.83 3.98
C HIS A 30 -4.55 -7.07 2.50
N THR A 31 -4.45 -6.02 1.70
CA THR A 31 -4.53 -6.16 0.25
C THR A 31 -3.41 -7.09 -0.16
N LYS A 32 -3.77 -8.30 -0.61
CA LYS A 32 -2.78 -9.31 -1.03
C LYS A 32 -1.83 -8.67 -2.04
N LYS A 33 -0.56 -8.61 -1.70
CA LYS A 33 0.47 -8.09 -2.59
C LYS A 33 0.59 -9.03 -3.79
N ILE A 34 0.56 -8.49 -4.99
CA ILE A 34 0.67 -9.23 -6.24
C ILE A 34 2.05 -8.92 -6.81
N ALA A 35 2.79 -9.96 -7.22
CA ALA A 35 4.03 -9.78 -7.94
C ALA A 35 3.76 -9.51 -9.42
N GLY A 36 4.49 -8.56 -9.98
CA GLY A 36 4.47 -8.30 -11.41
C GLY A 36 5.41 -9.22 -12.20
N PRO A 37 5.42 -9.10 -13.53
CA PRO A 37 6.23 -9.91 -14.43
C PRO A 37 7.74 -9.75 -14.21
N ASN A 38 8.22 -8.60 -13.76
CA ASN A 38 9.62 -8.36 -13.40
C ASN A 38 9.91 -8.67 -11.92
N GLN A 39 9.00 -9.31 -11.20
CA GLN A 39 9.08 -9.59 -9.76
C GLN A 39 9.04 -8.34 -8.87
N GLY A 40 8.57 -7.23 -9.42
CA GLY A 40 8.29 -6.01 -8.71
C GLY A 40 6.94 -6.03 -7.99
N ARG A 41 6.61 -4.93 -7.36
CA ARG A 41 5.33 -4.73 -6.68
C ARG A 41 4.29 -4.17 -7.64
N VAL A 42 3.16 -4.86 -7.79
CA VAL A 42 1.99 -4.30 -8.49
C VAL A 42 1.29 -3.29 -7.59
N LEU A 43 1.18 -2.07 -8.08
CA LEU A 43 0.46 -0.99 -7.42
C LEU A 43 -1.04 -1.16 -7.69
N THR A 44 -1.83 -1.19 -6.62
CA THR A 44 -3.29 -1.31 -6.68
C THR A 44 -3.96 0.07 -6.70
N GLY A 45 -5.19 0.16 -7.20
CA GLY A 45 -5.94 1.42 -7.28
C GLY A 45 -5.53 2.32 -8.45
N ILE A 46 -4.84 1.76 -9.44
CA ILE A 46 -4.49 2.40 -10.72
C ILE A 46 -4.98 1.50 -11.85
N GLU A 47 -5.61 2.07 -12.86
CA GLU A 47 -5.99 1.40 -14.09
C GLU A 47 -5.44 2.14 -15.32
N PRO A 48 -4.69 1.44 -16.19
CA PRO A 48 -4.25 0.05 -16.05
C PRO A 48 -3.29 -0.14 -14.86
N ARG A 49 -3.21 -1.36 -14.32
CA ARG A 49 -2.31 -1.68 -13.20
C ARG A 49 -0.86 -1.38 -13.56
N VAL A 50 -0.05 -1.06 -12.58
CA VAL A 50 1.35 -0.72 -12.79
C VAL A 50 2.24 -1.53 -11.85
N GLU A 51 3.23 -2.22 -12.42
CA GLU A 51 4.31 -2.81 -11.64
C GLU A 51 5.40 -1.76 -11.39
N LEU A 52 5.83 -1.65 -10.15
CA LEU A 52 7.00 -0.88 -9.74
C LEU A 52 8.14 -1.85 -9.46
N PHE A 53 9.23 -1.69 -10.19
CA PHE A 53 10.43 -2.52 -10.08
C PHE A 53 11.68 -1.65 -9.91
N VAL A 54 12.61 -2.06 -9.05
CA VAL A 54 13.92 -1.43 -8.87
C VAL A 54 14.95 -2.25 -9.65
N THR A 55 15.60 -1.63 -10.64
CA THR A 55 16.63 -2.29 -11.46
C THR A 55 17.95 -2.47 -10.70
N ALA A 56 18.89 -3.22 -11.28
CA ALA A 56 20.24 -3.40 -10.72
C ALA A 56 20.99 -2.07 -10.58
N GLU A 57 20.75 -1.13 -11.51
CA GLU A 57 21.31 0.24 -11.52
C GLU A 57 20.58 1.17 -10.55
N ARG A 58 19.73 0.63 -9.67
CA ARG A 58 18.91 1.37 -8.71
C ARG A 58 17.93 2.35 -9.36
N LYS A 59 17.55 2.15 -10.60
CA LYS A 59 16.49 2.92 -11.26
C LYS A 59 15.13 2.30 -10.99
N LEU A 60 14.10 3.14 -10.99
CA LEU A 60 12.70 2.68 -10.93
C LEU A 60 12.21 2.43 -12.35
N ARG A 61 11.72 1.21 -12.61
CA ARG A 61 11.00 0.84 -13.81
C ARG A 61 9.52 0.67 -13.48
N LEU A 62 8.66 1.29 -14.29
CA LEU A 62 7.21 1.19 -14.18
C LEU A 62 6.67 0.55 -15.44
N THR A 63 6.07 -0.62 -15.28
CA THR A 63 5.49 -1.41 -16.37
C THR A 63 3.97 -1.41 -16.22
N PHE A 64 3.25 -0.93 -17.24
CA PHE A 64 1.80 -1.02 -17.27
C PHE A 64 1.37 -2.44 -17.59
N LEU A 65 0.27 -2.89 -16.99
CA LEU A 65 -0.19 -4.26 -17.07
C LEU A 65 -1.67 -4.30 -17.47
N ASP A 66 -2.01 -5.20 -18.38
CA ASP A 66 -3.39 -5.51 -18.70
C ASP A 66 -4.10 -6.28 -17.55
N GLU A 67 -5.36 -6.65 -17.75
CA GLU A 67 -6.16 -7.42 -16.79
C GLU A 67 -5.55 -8.81 -16.53
N ALA A 68 -4.86 -9.39 -17.51
CA ALA A 68 -4.17 -10.67 -17.38
C ALA A 68 -2.78 -10.54 -16.69
N GLY A 69 -2.35 -9.33 -16.37
CA GLY A 69 -1.04 -9.04 -15.76
C GLY A 69 0.12 -9.06 -16.76
N LYS A 70 -0.16 -8.96 -18.05
CA LYS A 70 0.88 -8.89 -19.10
C LYS A 70 1.30 -7.44 -19.32
N PRO A 71 2.59 -7.18 -19.63
CA PRO A 71 3.06 -5.86 -20.00
C PRO A 71 2.32 -5.30 -21.20
N VAL A 72 1.95 -4.03 -21.12
CA VAL A 72 1.40 -3.23 -22.21
C VAL A 72 2.11 -1.88 -22.27
N ALA A 73 2.14 -1.28 -23.44
CA ALA A 73 2.73 0.06 -23.62
C ALA A 73 2.06 1.09 -22.71
N PRO A 74 2.81 2.08 -22.18
CA PRO A 74 2.22 3.16 -21.40
C PRO A 74 1.12 3.86 -22.21
N PRO A 75 -0.07 4.09 -21.64
CA PRO A 75 -1.12 4.84 -22.31
C PRO A 75 -0.66 6.24 -22.74
N ALA A 76 -1.21 6.75 -23.83
CA ALA A 76 -0.88 8.10 -24.31
C ALA A 76 -1.13 9.14 -23.20
N GLY A 77 -0.15 10.00 -22.95
CA GLY A 77 -0.20 11.02 -21.89
C GLY A 77 0.02 10.47 -20.48
N ALA A 78 0.43 9.21 -20.34
CA ALA A 78 0.87 8.70 -19.05
C ALA A 78 2.09 9.49 -18.55
N SER A 79 2.07 9.83 -17.27
CA SER A 79 3.19 10.52 -16.62
C SER A 79 3.38 10.06 -15.19
N VAL A 80 4.65 10.02 -14.76
CA VAL A 80 5.01 9.58 -13.42
C VAL A 80 6.04 10.53 -12.82
N THR A 81 5.91 10.75 -11.52
CA THR A 81 6.92 11.41 -10.70
C THR A 81 7.02 10.63 -9.39
N VAL A 82 8.24 10.37 -8.94
CA VAL A 82 8.47 9.76 -7.62
C VAL A 82 9.30 10.71 -6.79
N ILE A 83 8.83 10.95 -5.56
CA ILE A 83 9.56 11.72 -4.55
C ILE A 83 10.03 10.73 -3.51
N THR A 84 11.33 10.67 -3.26
CA THR A 84 11.96 9.68 -2.36
C THR A 84 13.16 10.28 -1.63
N GLY A 85 13.77 9.51 -0.72
CA GLY A 85 14.94 9.92 0.03
C GLY A 85 14.62 10.60 1.35
N ASP A 86 15.56 11.41 1.83
CA ASP A 86 15.41 12.12 3.10
C ASP A 86 14.31 13.19 2.99
N ARG A 87 13.51 13.31 4.06
CA ARG A 87 12.45 14.33 4.14
C ARG A 87 12.99 15.76 4.09
N ALA A 88 14.19 16.00 4.64
CA ALA A 88 14.83 17.32 4.64
C ALA A 88 15.45 17.67 3.28
N ALA A 89 15.81 16.66 2.47
CA ALA A 89 16.40 16.81 1.15
C ALA A 89 15.81 15.76 0.18
N PRO A 90 14.53 15.88 -0.20
CA PRO A 90 13.88 14.89 -1.03
C PRO A 90 14.44 14.89 -2.45
N THR A 91 14.59 13.69 -3.01
CA THR A 91 14.96 13.49 -4.41
C THR A 91 13.69 13.28 -5.24
N THR A 92 13.54 14.05 -6.31
CA THR A 92 12.46 13.88 -7.27
C THR A 92 12.99 13.16 -8.51
N LEU A 93 12.39 12.02 -8.84
CA LEU A 93 12.69 11.23 -10.01
C LEU A 93 11.67 11.52 -11.10
N SER A 94 12.15 11.88 -12.28
CA SER A 94 11.40 11.97 -13.52
C SER A 94 11.57 10.68 -14.32
N PHE A 95 10.67 10.43 -15.27
CA PHE A 95 10.65 9.20 -16.06
C PHE A 95 10.68 9.50 -17.56
N ALA A 96 11.33 8.62 -18.31
CA ALA A 96 11.32 8.61 -19.75
C ALA A 96 10.84 7.24 -20.26
N ALA A 97 10.37 7.20 -21.50
CA ALA A 97 9.98 5.95 -22.14
C ALA A 97 11.21 5.04 -22.32
N ASP A 98 11.03 3.75 -22.03
CA ASP A 98 12.03 2.69 -22.17
C ASP A 98 11.32 1.43 -22.68
N GLY A 99 11.21 1.31 -24.02
CA GLY A 99 10.34 0.30 -24.64
C GLY A 99 8.88 0.46 -24.24
N ASP A 100 8.31 -0.60 -23.69
CA ASP A 100 6.94 -0.69 -23.15
C ASP A 100 6.83 -0.32 -21.65
N ALA A 101 7.84 0.36 -21.12
CA ALA A 101 7.86 0.80 -19.74
C ALA A 101 8.27 2.28 -19.62
N LEU A 102 8.20 2.79 -18.41
CA LEU A 102 8.78 4.07 -18.02
C LEU A 102 9.96 3.79 -17.08
N LEU A 103 11.13 4.35 -17.37
CA LEU A 103 12.33 4.23 -16.55
C LEU A 103 12.70 5.58 -15.95
N SER A 104 13.09 5.60 -14.67
CA SER A 104 13.55 6.83 -14.04
C SER A 104 14.85 7.32 -14.70
N THR A 105 14.95 8.62 -14.94
CA THR A 105 16.13 9.25 -15.56
C THR A 105 17.35 9.22 -14.66
N ALA A 106 17.13 9.20 -13.32
CA ALA A 106 18.17 9.07 -12.30
C ALA A 106 17.93 7.83 -11.44
N ALA A 107 19.00 7.38 -10.77
CA ALA A 107 18.94 6.31 -9.79
C ALA A 107 18.30 6.80 -8.48
N LEU A 108 17.82 5.86 -7.67
CA LEU A 108 17.43 6.09 -6.28
C LEU A 108 18.63 6.62 -5.47
N PRO A 109 18.41 7.52 -4.51
CA PRO A 109 19.45 7.92 -3.59
C PRO A 109 20.00 6.73 -2.81
N GLU A 110 21.16 6.93 -2.16
CA GLU A 110 21.75 5.92 -1.30
C GLU A 110 20.80 5.50 -0.18
N GLY A 111 20.93 4.25 0.25
CA GLY A 111 20.11 3.64 1.29
C GLY A 111 19.37 2.39 0.82
N GLY A 112 19.07 1.53 1.78
CA GLY A 112 18.37 0.25 1.55
C GLY A 112 16.88 0.28 1.85
N ASN A 113 16.38 1.34 2.50
CA ASN A 113 14.99 1.45 2.92
C ASN A 113 14.52 2.91 2.78
N LEU A 114 13.93 3.23 1.64
CA LEU A 114 13.58 4.57 1.22
C LEU A 114 12.07 4.79 1.20
N PRO A 115 11.54 5.82 1.87
CA PRO A 115 10.16 6.22 1.66
C PRO A 115 10.01 6.77 0.25
N ALA A 116 8.93 6.41 -0.43
CA ALA A 116 8.63 6.90 -1.77
C ALA A 116 7.17 7.30 -1.90
N VAL A 117 6.93 8.43 -2.54
CA VAL A 117 5.62 8.90 -2.95
C VAL A 117 5.55 8.84 -4.47
N VAL A 118 4.83 7.86 -4.99
CA VAL A 118 4.59 7.66 -6.43
C VAL A 118 3.36 8.48 -6.81
N ARG A 119 3.55 9.42 -7.71
CA ARG A 119 2.48 10.21 -8.32
C ARG A 119 2.36 9.80 -9.77
N ILE A 120 1.24 9.20 -10.14
CA ILE A 120 1.04 8.63 -11.46
C ILE A 120 -0.27 9.12 -12.07
N LYS A 121 -0.19 9.60 -13.29
CA LYS A 121 -1.32 9.89 -14.16
C LYS A 121 -1.28 8.86 -15.27
N PRO A 122 -2.16 7.83 -15.26
CA PRO A 122 -2.03 6.70 -16.18
C PRO A 122 -2.47 6.97 -17.62
N GLY A 123 -2.92 8.18 -17.93
CA GLY A 123 -3.30 8.61 -19.26
C GLY A 123 -3.67 10.08 -19.29
N ALA A 124 -3.84 10.67 -20.46
CA ALA A 124 -4.08 12.11 -20.64
C ALA A 124 -5.30 12.63 -19.85
N GLU A 125 -6.40 11.89 -19.88
CA GLU A 125 -7.66 12.26 -19.20
C GLU A 125 -7.81 11.59 -17.82
N ALA A 126 -6.86 10.75 -17.42
CA ALA A 126 -6.94 10.06 -16.14
C ALA A 126 -6.64 10.99 -14.96
N LYS A 127 -7.22 10.68 -13.81
CA LYS A 127 -6.92 11.38 -12.57
C LYS A 127 -5.53 11.03 -12.06
N LEU A 128 -4.87 12.01 -11.42
CA LEU A 128 -3.61 11.77 -10.72
C LEU A 128 -3.87 10.88 -9.50
N VAL A 129 -3.15 9.77 -9.43
CA VAL A 129 -3.15 8.86 -8.27
C VAL A 129 -1.85 9.05 -7.50
N THR A 130 -1.93 9.05 -6.18
CA THR A 130 -0.77 9.17 -5.29
C THR A 130 -0.71 7.96 -4.37
N ILE A 131 0.38 7.22 -4.44
CA ILE A 131 0.62 6.01 -3.64
C ILE A 131 1.89 6.18 -2.83
N ARG A 132 1.85 5.80 -1.55
CA ARG A 132 3.02 5.74 -0.69
C ARG A 132 3.55 4.31 -0.66
N VAL A 133 4.84 4.17 -0.89
CA VAL A 133 5.54 2.88 -0.89
C VAL A 133 6.78 3.02 -0.02
N GLN A 134 7.05 2.02 0.81
CA GLN A 134 8.34 1.88 1.46
C GLN A 134 9.20 0.97 0.59
N LEU A 135 10.27 1.52 0.00
CA LEU A 135 11.21 0.79 -0.83
C LEU A 135 12.27 0.15 0.05
N ASN A 136 11.92 -0.92 0.75
CA ASN A 136 12.88 -1.76 1.46
C ASN A 136 13.53 -2.71 0.45
N LEU A 137 14.81 -2.48 0.15
CA LEU A 137 15.57 -3.23 -0.85
C LEU A 137 16.26 -4.47 -0.27
N ALA A 138 16.15 -4.72 1.04
CA ALA A 138 16.62 -5.95 1.65
C ALA A 138 15.88 -7.15 1.02
N ARG A 139 16.54 -8.29 0.97
CA ARG A 139 15.92 -9.51 0.46
C ARG A 139 15.09 -10.19 1.54
N CYS A 140 13.87 -10.57 1.17
CA CYS A 140 13.02 -11.40 1.99
C CYS A 140 13.65 -12.80 2.14
N GLY A 141 13.73 -13.30 3.37
CA GLY A 141 14.32 -14.62 3.67
C GLY A 141 13.54 -15.80 3.08
N GLU A 142 12.25 -15.62 2.79
CA GLU A 142 11.37 -16.68 2.29
C GLU A 142 11.32 -16.73 0.76
N CYS A 143 11.01 -15.60 0.10
CA CYS A 143 10.81 -15.57 -1.35
C CYS A 143 11.99 -15.00 -2.13
N SER A 144 13.06 -14.57 -1.48
CA SER A 144 14.25 -13.95 -2.07
C SER A 144 14.00 -12.69 -2.90
N ARG A 145 12.79 -12.16 -2.90
CA ARG A 145 12.45 -10.86 -3.50
C ARG A 145 12.86 -9.72 -2.59
N PRO A 146 13.04 -8.50 -3.10
CA PRO A 146 13.13 -7.35 -2.22
C PRO A 146 11.87 -7.21 -1.37
N GLU A 147 12.02 -6.79 -0.12
CA GLU A 147 10.93 -6.68 0.84
C GLU A 147 9.79 -5.78 0.35
N TYR A 148 10.10 -4.70 -0.41
CA TYR A 148 9.05 -3.85 -0.99
C TYR A 148 8.14 -4.59 -1.97
N ALA A 149 8.61 -5.69 -2.57
CA ALA A 149 7.92 -6.54 -3.54
C ALA A 149 7.62 -7.95 -3.00
N CYS A 150 7.85 -8.17 -1.71
CA CYS A 150 7.54 -9.44 -1.05
C CYS A 150 6.03 -9.71 -1.10
N VAL A 151 5.65 -10.95 -1.44
CA VAL A 151 4.26 -11.43 -1.51
C VAL A 151 3.94 -12.48 -0.46
N CYS A 152 4.88 -12.78 0.45
CA CYS A 152 4.66 -13.72 1.55
C CYS A 152 3.56 -13.21 2.48
N GLU A 153 2.80 -14.14 3.06
CA GLU A 153 1.80 -13.83 4.06
C GLU A 153 2.50 -13.46 5.37
N GLY A 154 2.05 -12.37 6.01
CA GLY A 154 2.61 -11.94 7.31
C GLY A 154 3.60 -10.76 7.27
N HIS A 155 3.82 -10.12 6.12
CA HIS A 155 4.64 -8.91 5.96
C HIS A 155 3.81 -7.66 5.71
#